data_08127cb1d706af4d0d9ebe5f7a6acd8d
#
_entry.id   08127cb1d706af4d0d9ebe5f7a6acd8d
#
_cell.length_a   1.000
_cell.length_b   1.000
_cell.length_c   1.000
_cell.angle_alpha   90.00
_cell.angle_beta   90.00
_cell.angle_gamma   90.00
#
_symmetry.space_group_name_H-M   'P 1'
#
loop_
_entity.id
_entity.type
_entity.pdbx_description
1 polymer ?
#
loop_
_entity_poly.entity_id
_entity_poly.type
_entity_poly.pdbx_seq_one_letter_code
_entity_poly.pdbx_strand_id
1 'polypeptide(L)'
;MIAVLVRFRYESGFSEARVRQVAEAARAKFEGMPELRSKAFTIDPVNREALNFYVWESEEAAKAFFSQQLIDRVTELYGVRPTVQFVDVAALVEN
;
A
#
# COMPACT_ATOMS: atom_id res chain seq x y z
N MET A 1 -3.97 17.02 1.00
CA MET A 1 -3.38 15.69 0.70
C MET A 1 -3.54 14.76 1.89
N ILE A 2 -3.68 13.49 1.60
CA ILE A 2 -3.79 12.45 2.62
C ILE A 2 -2.81 11.33 2.31
N ALA A 3 -2.20 10.75 3.34
CA ALA A 3 -1.37 9.57 3.20
C ALA A 3 -2.15 8.35 3.68
N VAL A 4 -1.85 7.21 3.09
CA VAL A 4 -2.46 5.94 3.50
C VAL A 4 -1.35 4.93 3.73
N LEU A 5 -1.39 4.28 4.88
CA LEU A 5 -0.45 3.23 5.24
C LEU A 5 -1.21 1.91 5.24
N VAL A 6 -0.72 0.97 4.42
CA VAL A 6 -1.35 -0.35 4.29
C VAL A 6 -0.34 -1.38 4.77
N ARG A 7 -0.62 -2.02 5.90
CA ARG A 7 0.31 -2.94 6.56
C ARG A 7 -0.19 -4.37 6.47
N PHE A 8 0.65 -5.22 5.92
CA PHE A 8 0.44 -6.67 5.88
C PHE A 8 1.41 -7.32 6.86
N ARG A 9 0.89 -7.84 7.96
CA ARG A 9 1.69 -8.50 8.99
C ARG A 9 1.46 -10.00 8.91
N TYR A 10 2.55 -10.76 8.80
CA TYR A 10 2.49 -12.21 8.68
C TYR A 10 2.85 -12.87 10.00
N GLU A 11 2.00 -13.76 10.48
CA GLU A 11 2.31 -14.62 11.62
C GLU A 11 3.09 -15.83 11.16
N SER A 12 2.78 -16.33 9.95
CA SER A 12 3.46 -17.45 9.33
C SER A 12 3.43 -17.27 7.82
N GLY A 13 4.26 -18.02 7.10
CA GLY A 13 4.24 -18.03 5.65
C GLY A 13 4.80 -16.77 4.99
N PHE A 14 5.51 -15.91 5.73
CA PHE A 14 6.13 -14.74 5.13
C PHE A 14 7.22 -15.17 4.14
N SER A 15 7.16 -14.60 2.94
CA SER A 15 8.17 -14.81 1.90
C SER A 15 8.55 -13.47 1.32
N GLU A 16 9.76 -13.02 1.56
CA GLU A 16 10.27 -11.77 1.01
C GLU A 16 10.22 -11.80 -0.52
N ALA A 17 10.63 -12.92 -1.12
CA ALA A 17 10.63 -13.08 -2.58
C ALA A 17 9.21 -12.91 -3.14
N ARG A 18 8.23 -13.51 -2.50
CA ARG A 18 6.83 -13.40 -2.95
C ARG A 18 6.32 -11.98 -2.85
N VAL A 19 6.60 -11.28 -1.74
CA VAL A 19 6.19 -9.90 -1.56
C VAL A 19 6.82 -9.00 -2.63
N ARG A 20 8.10 -9.21 -2.95
CA ARG A 20 8.77 -8.46 -4.02
C ARG A 20 8.13 -8.70 -5.38
N GLN A 21 7.75 -9.94 -5.66
CA GLN A 21 7.08 -10.29 -6.91
C GLN A 21 5.73 -9.57 -7.03
N VAL A 22 4.95 -9.54 -5.95
CA VAL A 22 3.66 -8.85 -5.93
C VAL A 22 3.85 -7.36 -6.19
N ALA A 23 4.85 -6.74 -5.54
CA ALA A 23 5.15 -5.32 -5.71
C ALA A 23 5.53 -4.99 -7.16
N GLU A 24 6.45 -5.75 -7.74
CA GLU A 24 6.89 -5.52 -9.12
C GLU A 24 5.77 -5.75 -10.14
N ALA A 25 4.93 -6.75 -9.92
CA ALA A 25 3.80 -7.01 -10.80
C ALA A 25 2.75 -5.90 -10.74
N ALA A 26 2.58 -5.27 -9.59
CA ALA A 26 1.61 -4.20 -9.39
C ALA A 26 2.12 -2.82 -9.79
N ARG A 27 3.43 -2.64 -9.88
CA ARG A 27 4.07 -1.34 -10.08
C ARG A 27 3.48 -0.52 -11.21
N ALA A 28 3.38 -1.10 -12.40
CA ALA A 28 2.92 -0.37 -13.59
C ALA A 28 1.49 0.14 -13.43
N LYS A 29 0.66 -0.54 -12.66
CA LYS A 29 -0.72 -0.15 -12.42
C LYS A 29 -0.82 1.21 -11.74
N PHE A 30 0.16 1.56 -10.91
CA PHE A 30 0.14 2.81 -10.16
C PHE A 30 0.85 3.95 -10.86
N GLU A 31 1.65 3.67 -11.90
CA GLU A 31 2.32 4.70 -12.67
C GLU A 31 1.28 5.53 -13.43
N GLY A 32 1.30 6.86 -13.21
CA GLY A 32 0.35 7.76 -13.85
C GLY A 32 -1.07 7.66 -13.35
N MET A 33 -1.32 6.97 -12.24
CA MET A 33 -2.67 6.86 -11.69
C MET A 33 -3.18 8.24 -11.26
N PRO A 34 -4.39 8.65 -11.74
CA PRO A 34 -4.94 9.95 -11.37
C PRO A 34 -5.06 10.14 -9.87
N GLU A 35 -4.70 11.34 -9.40
CA GLU A 35 -4.80 11.78 -8.01
C GLU A 35 -3.84 11.08 -7.04
N LEU A 36 -3.07 10.10 -7.49
CA LEU A 36 -2.03 9.49 -6.68
C LEU A 36 -0.72 10.26 -6.90
N ARG A 37 -0.20 10.87 -5.82
CA ARG A 37 1.06 11.61 -5.87
C ARG A 37 2.26 10.69 -5.84
N SER A 38 2.26 9.74 -4.94
CA SER A 38 3.36 8.81 -4.80
C SER A 38 2.92 7.53 -4.12
N LYS A 39 3.68 6.47 -4.37
CA LYS A 39 3.48 5.18 -3.70
C LYS A 39 4.83 4.51 -3.54
N ALA A 40 5.07 3.96 -2.35
CA ALA A 40 6.23 3.11 -2.09
C ALA A 40 5.75 1.75 -1.61
N PHE A 41 6.30 0.71 -2.20
CA PHE A 41 6.13 -0.66 -1.72
C PHE A 41 7.34 -0.97 -0.85
N THR A 42 7.14 -1.28 0.41
CA THR A 42 8.25 -1.57 1.32
C THR A 42 8.09 -2.93 1.98
N ILE A 43 9.21 -3.47 2.42
CA ILE A 43 9.28 -4.78 3.08
C ILE A 43 10.11 -4.63 4.33
N ASP A 44 9.64 -5.20 5.43
CA ASP A 44 10.38 -5.32 6.68
C ASP A 44 10.58 -6.81 6.96
N PRO A 45 11.71 -7.40 6.54
CA PRO A 45 11.93 -8.84 6.71
C PRO A 45 12.07 -9.25 8.17
N VAL A 46 12.60 -8.38 9.01
CA VAL A 46 12.80 -8.67 10.43
C VAL A 46 11.46 -8.87 11.13
N ASN A 47 10.51 -7.99 10.87
CA ASN A 47 9.18 -8.06 11.47
C ASN A 47 8.17 -8.84 10.62
N ARG A 48 8.60 -9.35 9.49
CA ARG A 48 7.75 -10.12 8.56
C ARG A 48 6.52 -9.31 8.15
N GLU A 49 6.78 -8.12 7.62
CA GLU A 49 5.72 -7.20 7.19
C GLU A 49 5.99 -6.68 5.80
N ALA A 50 4.90 -6.41 5.08
CA ALA A 50 4.92 -5.56 3.92
C ALA A 50 4.16 -4.29 4.30
N LEU A 51 4.72 -3.13 4.00
CA LEU A 51 4.10 -1.86 4.35
C LEU A 51 4.13 -0.94 3.15
N ASN A 52 2.96 -0.61 2.63
CA ASN A 52 2.82 0.25 1.47
C ASN A 52 2.41 1.66 1.90
N PHE A 53 3.06 2.67 1.34
CA PHE A 53 2.80 4.07 1.63
C PHE A 53 2.24 4.73 0.39
N TYR A 54 1.13 5.44 0.56
CA TYR A 54 0.49 6.19 -0.52
C TYR A 54 0.37 7.65 -0.12
N VAL A 55 0.52 8.55 -1.08
CA VAL A 55 0.15 9.95 -0.89
C VAL A 55 -0.85 10.31 -1.98
N TRP A 56 -2.05 10.71 -1.58
CA TRP A 56 -3.14 11.06 -2.48
C TRP A 56 -3.42 12.55 -2.43
N GLU A 57 -3.89 13.11 -3.55
CA GLU A 57 -4.26 14.53 -3.64
C GLU A 57 -5.40 14.88 -2.69
N SER A 58 -6.35 13.95 -2.49
CA SER A 58 -7.52 14.19 -1.65
C SER A 58 -7.92 12.96 -0.86
N GLU A 59 -8.58 13.18 0.27
CA GLU A 59 -9.15 12.12 1.08
C GLU A 59 -10.22 11.36 0.30
N GLU A 60 -11.01 12.08 -0.50
CA GLU A 60 -12.08 11.50 -1.31
C GLU A 60 -11.51 10.47 -2.28
N ALA A 61 -10.44 10.83 -3.01
CA ALA A 61 -9.79 9.91 -3.95
C ALA A 61 -9.22 8.70 -3.23
N ALA A 62 -8.58 8.90 -2.08
CA ALA A 62 -8.02 7.81 -1.28
C ALA A 62 -9.11 6.83 -0.84
N LYS A 63 -10.19 7.34 -0.28
CA LYS A 63 -11.29 6.50 0.20
C LYS A 63 -11.99 5.76 -0.92
N ALA A 64 -12.12 6.39 -2.09
CA ALA A 64 -12.70 5.73 -3.25
C ALA A 64 -11.83 4.56 -3.72
N PHE A 65 -10.51 4.72 -3.66
CA PHE A 65 -9.58 3.66 -4.05
C PHE A 65 -9.61 2.48 -3.07
N PHE A 66 -9.62 2.75 -1.77
CA PHE A 66 -9.58 1.71 -0.73
C PHE A 66 -10.98 1.19 -0.41
N SER A 67 -11.67 0.67 -1.43
CA SER A 67 -12.96 0.02 -1.28
C SER A 67 -12.80 -1.36 -0.64
N GLN A 68 -13.89 -1.91 -0.13
CA GLN A 68 -13.89 -3.28 0.40
C GLN A 68 -13.42 -4.28 -0.67
N GLN A 69 -13.83 -4.06 -1.92
CA GLN A 69 -13.46 -4.92 -3.04
C GLN A 69 -11.94 -4.91 -3.26
N LEU A 70 -11.31 -3.74 -3.16
CA LEU A 70 -9.86 -3.64 -3.26
C LEU A 70 -9.17 -4.35 -2.10
N ILE A 71 -9.66 -4.16 -0.88
CA ILE A 71 -9.09 -4.80 0.31
C ILE A 71 -9.16 -6.32 0.18
N ASP A 72 -10.26 -6.85 -0.32
CA ASP A 72 -10.41 -8.29 -0.54
C ASP A 72 -9.40 -8.79 -1.58
N ARG A 73 -9.19 -8.03 -2.65
CA ARG A 73 -8.23 -8.39 -3.69
C ARG A 73 -6.79 -8.40 -3.18
N VAL A 74 -6.38 -7.38 -2.45
CA VAL A 74 -5.01 -7.35 -1.92
C VAL A 74 -4.81 -8.40 -0.83
N THR A 75 -5.86 -8.76 -0.10
CA THR A 75 -5.82 -9.86 0.86
C THR A 75 -5.48 -11.17 0.16
N GLU A 76 -6.08 -11.44 -0.99
CA GLU A 76 -5.77 -12.63 -1.78
C GLU A 76 -4.34 -12.59 -2.32
N LEU A 77 -3.92 -11.42 -2.83
CA LEU A 77 -2.58 -11.27 -3.40
C LEU A 77 -1.48 -11.47 -2.38
N TYR A 78 -1.64 -10.90 -1.19
CA TYR A 78 -0.62 -10.96 -0.14
C TYR A 78 -0.78 -12.15 0.78
N GLY A 79 -1.93 -12.79 0.79
CA GLY A 79 -2.20 -13.96 1.64
C GLY A 79 -2.54 -13.61 3.08
N VAL A 80 -2.70 -12.34 3.40
CA VAL A 80 -3.08 -11.86 4.73
C VAL A 80 -3.84 -10.54 4.59
N ARG A 81 -4.82 -10.34 5.46
CA ARG A 81 -5.62 -9.13 5.44
C ARG A 81 -4.82 -7.96 6.01
N PRO A 82 -4.76 -6.82 5.30
CA PRO A 82 -4.02 -5.66 5.79
C PRO A 82 -4.81 -4.84 6.79
N THR A 83 -4.08 -4.03 7.56
CA THR A 83 -4.64 -2.88 8.25
C THR A 83 -4.41 -1.66 7.38
N VAL A 84 -5.38 -0.75 7.35
CA VAL A 84 -5.32 0.47 6.54
C VAL A 84 -5.49 1.67 7.45
N GLN A 85 -4.57 2.62 7.36
CA GLN A 85 -4.59 3.80 8.19
C GLN A 85 -4.52 5.04 7.31
N PHE A 86 -5.45 5.97 7.50
CA PHE A 86 -5.47 7.26 6.82
C PHE A 86 -4.90 8.30 7.76
N VAL A 87 -3.96 9.11 7.28
CA VAL A 87 -3.37 10.20 8.06
C VAL A 87 -3.25 11.44 7.19
N ASP A 88 -3.44 12.60 7.79
CA ASP A 88 -3.28 13.87 7.07
C ASP A 88 -1.80 14.14 6.82
N VAL A 89 -1.50 14.67 5.64
CA VAL A 89 -0.13 15.09 5.31
C VAL A 89 0.06 16.51 5.85
N ALA A 90 0.91 16.65 6.85
CA ALA A 90 1.24 17.96 7.40
C ALA A 90 2.16 18.73 6.46
N ALA A 91 3.14 18.05 5.87
CA ALA A 91 4.05 18.61 4.90
C ALA A 91 4.64 17.49 4.05
N LEU A 92 4.87 17.75 2.77
CA LEU A 92 5.49 16.80 1.86
C LEU A 92 6.76 17.43 1.30
N VAL A 93 7.87 16.73 1.41
CA VAL A 93 9.15 17.14 0.83
C VAL A 93 9.47 16.18 -0.30
N GLU A 94 9.66 16.73 -1.48
CA GLU A 94 10.08 15.96 -2.66
C GLU A 94 11.41 16.54 -3.14
N ASN A 95 12.45 15.71 -3.22
CA ASN A 95 13.77 16.14 -3.64
C ASN A 95 13.94 16.05 -5.16
#